data_b13460c0c75394e728b0d7ceb3a1b837
#
_entry.id   b13460c0c75394e728b0d7ceb3a1b837
#
_cell.length_a   1.000
_cell.length_b   1.000
_cell.length_c   1.000
_cell.angle_alpha   90.00
_cell.angle_beta   90.00
_cell.angle_gamma   90.00
#
_symmetry.space_group_name_H-M   'P 1'
#
loop_
_entity.id
_entity.type
_entity.pdbx_description
1 polymer ?
#
loop_
_entity_poly.entity_id
_entity_poly.type
_entity_poly.pdbx_seq_one_letter_code
_entity_poly.pdbx_strand_id
1 'polypeptide(L)'
;MELYKKTRTFLSHHWLTVAFLLGFILDNLTLTRVDQFFDNAVLLGYVVLAMLSIITLYAGIAERFGERVSRFLRDKSPFVMQYAFGGLLSGMLIFYGRSGSLANSWPFLLMILIVIYGNETIKNRGQRLVYNLVIFFVGLFAYVTLIVPVYLGKMGPWVFVGSGLLALFIMYVFFGLVTRIVPNYVLLQKRTIVFIIGLIYLTFNLLYFTNLIPPIPLSLKEVGIYHNVLKYEDGSYELTYENPKWWEWYRASDSVFHYSAGSNIFCFASVFAPSRLITEVYHRWEYYDEKEGEWKEHDRLSYAISGGRDDGYRGYTKISNFREGEWRCTVETERGQVIGREQFTVASGVQGSFVTQRK
;
A
#
# COMPACT_ATOMS: atom_id res chain seq x y z
N MET A 1 -11.51 -22.24 35.65
CA MET A 1 -12.11 -20.99 36.13
C MET A 1 -11.11 -19.84 36.18
N GLU A 2 -9.87 -20.08 36.53
CA GLU A 2 -8.77 -19.09 36.56
C GLU A 2 -8.37 -18.59 35.17
N LEU A 3 -8.26 -19.49 34.19
CA LEU A 3 -7.96 -19.12 32.79
C LEU A 3 -9.02 -18.17 32.22
N TYR A 4 -10.29 -18.45 32.45
CA TYR A 4 -11.41 -17.61 31.99
C TYR A 4 -11.37 -16.22 32.62
N LYS A 5 -11.07 -16.10 33.93
CA LYS A 5 -10.90 -14.82 34.60
C LYS A 5 -9.71 -14.03 34.02
N LYS A 6 -8.59 -14.70 33.80
CA LYS A 6 -7.37 -14.11 33.24
C LYS A 6 -7.58 -13.61 31.80
N THR A 7 -8.29 -14.39 30.97
CA THR A 7 -8.64 -14.02 29.59
C THR A 7 -9.63 -12.85 29.57
N ARG A 8 -10.62 -12.83 30.47
CA ARG A 8 -11.61 -11.75 30.59
C ARG A 8 -10.96 -10.44 31.04
N THR A 9 -10.02 -10.49 31.98
CA THR A 9 -9.26 -9.32 32.47
C THR A 9 -8.32 -8.81 31.38
N PHE A 10 -7.66 -9.71 30.64
CA PHE A 10 -6.82 -9.35 29.50
C PHE A 10 -7.65 -8.67 28.38
N LEU A 11 -8.76 -9.28 27.98
CA LEU A 11 -9.68 -8.73 26.97
C LEU A 11 -10.26 -7.37 27.40
N SER A 12 -10.62 -7.19 28.68
CA SER A 12 -11.14 -5.91 29.15
C SER A 12 -10.08 -4.80 29.19
N HIS A 13 -8.80 -5.16 29.35
CA HIS A 13 -7.69 -4.20 29.35
C HIS A 13 -7.20 -3.86 27.94
N HIS A 14 -7.26 -4.84 27.02
CA HIS A 14 -6.78 -4.72 25.64
C HIS A 14 -7.90 -4.73 24.59
N TRP A 15 -9.12 -4.51 25.01
CA TRP A 15 -10.32 -4.57 24.17
C TRP A 15 -10.20 -3.73 22.89
N LEU A 16 -9.65 -2.51 22.98
CA LEU A 16 -9.45 -1.63 21.81
C LEU A 16 -8.45 -2.22 20.81
N THR A 17 -7.34 -2.77 21.30
CA THR A 17 -6.33 -3.44 20.46
C THR A 17 -6.90 -4.69 19.79
N VAL A 18 -7.68 -5.49 20.54
CA VAL A 18 -8.33 -6.68 19.97
C VAL A 18 -9.38 -6.28 18.92
N ALA A 19 -10.19 -5.27 19.20
CA ALA A 19 -11.17 -4.76 18.25
C ALA A 19 -10.51 -4.20 16.98
N PHE A 20 -9.37 -3.49 17.12
CA PHE A 20 -8.56 -3.03 15.98
C PHE A 20 -8.03 -4.21 15.15
N LEU A 21 -7.43 -5.22 15.79
CA LEU A 21 -6.89 -6.39 15.09
C LEU A 21 -7.98 -7.17 14.36
N LEU A 22 -9.14 -7.35 14.98
CA LEU A 22 -10.29 -7.99 14.33
C LEU A 22 -10.81 -7.16 13.15
N GLY A 23 -10.91 -5.83 13.30
CA GLY A 23 -11.26 -4.92 12.21
C GLY A 23 -10.25 -5.01 11.06
N PHE A 24 -8.95 -4.99 11.37
CA PHE A 24 -7.88 -5.13 10.39
C PHE A 24 -7.95 -6.46 9.62
N ILE A 25 -8.22 -7.57 10.33
CA ILE A 25 -8.39 -8.89 9.69
C ILE A 25 -9.61 -8.88 8.77
N LEU A 26 -10.75 -8.33 9.23
CA LEU A 26 -11.95 -8.21 8.42
C LEU A 26 -11.72 -7.32 7.19
N ASP A 27 -11.09 -6.16 7.37
CA ASP A 27 -10.72 -5.28 6.25
C ASP A 27 -9.80 -5.99 5.24
N ASN A 28 -8.84 -6.78 5.73
CA ASN A 28 -7.93 -7.55 4.86
C ASN A 28 -8.65 -8.61 4.02
N LEU A 29 -9.71 -9.22 4.57
CA LEU A 29 -10.52 -10.23 3.90
C LEU A 29 -11.56 -9.60 2.94
N THR A 30 -12.06 -8.42 3.25
CA THR A 30 -13.14 -7.76 2.50
C THR A 30 -12.63 -6.77 1.47
N LEU A 31 -11.58 -5.99 1.80
CA LEU A 31 -10.97 -5.04 0.86
C LEU A 31 -10.01 -5.77 -0.08
N THR A 32 -10.43 -5.99 -1.31
CA THR A 32 -9.70 -6.81 -2.27
C THR A 32 -9.02 -6.00 -3.34
N ARG A 33 -9.71 -5.00 -3.92
CA ARG A 33 -9.25 -4.22 -5.08
C ARG A 33 -9.64 -2.76 -4.95
N VAL A 34 -8.66 -1.89 -5.15
CA VAL A 34 -8.83 -0.43 -5.04
C VAL A 34 -9.76 0.17 -6.09
N ASP A 35 -9.97 -0.51 -7.23
CA ASP A 35 -10.84 -0.06 -8.33
C ASP A 35 -12.29 -0.59 -8.23
N GLN A 36 -12.60 -1.44 -7.25
CA GLN A 36 -13.97 -1.87 -6.99
C GLN A 36 -14.77 -0.77 -6.28
N PHE A 37 -16.00 -0.57 -6.74
CA PHE A 37 -16.90 0.43 -6.18
C PHE A 37 -17.12 0.25 -4.67
N PHE A 38 -17.34 -0.99 -4.23
CA PHE A 38 -17.58 -1.30 -2.82
C PHE A 38 -16.41 -0.92 -1.92
N ASP A 39 -15.19 -1.32 -2.28
CA ASP A 39 -13.98 -1.05 -1.50
C ASP A 39 -13.72 0.46 -1.39
N ASN A 40 -13.94 1.19 -2.49
CA ASN A 40 -13.87 2.64 -2.50
C ASN A 40 -14.95 3.30 -1.65
N ALA A 41 -16.18 2.78 -1.71
CA ALA A 41 -17.29 3.31 -0.91
C ALA A 41 -17.02 3.12 0.59
N VAL A 42 -16.41 2.00 1.00
CA VAL A 42 -16.01 1.75 2.39
C VAL A 42 -14.94 2.76 2.84
N LEU A 43 -13.87 2.95 2.05
CA LEU A 43 -12.81 3.90 2.38
C LEU A 43 -13.33 5.35 2.42
N LEU A 44 -14.13 5.75 1.44
CA LEU A 44 -14.78 7.05 1.44
C LEU A 44 -15.72 7.21 2.65
N GLY A 45 -16.43 6.15 3.01
CA GLY A 45 -17.27 6.09 4.21
C GLY A 45 -16.48 6.38 5.48
N TYR A 46 -15.28 5.81 5.62
CA TYR A 46 -14.39 6.11 6.75
C TYR A 46 -13.93 7.58 6.74
N VAL A 47 -13.60 8.15 5.58
CA VAL A 47 -13.23 9.57 5.47
C VAL A 47 -14.40 10.46 5.92
N VAL A 48 -15.62 10.20 5.43
CA VAL A 48 -16.83 10.96 5.77
C VAL A 48 -17.18 10.81 7.26
N LEU A 49 -17.12 9.59 7.79
CA LEU A 49 -17.37 9.33 9.22
C LEU A 49 -16.34 10.05 10.11
N ALA A 50 -15.06 10.08 9.70
CA ALA A 50 -14.03 10.82 10.42
C ALA A 50 -14.32 12.32 10.41
N MET A 51 -14.69 12.90 9.27
CA MET A 51 -15.08 14.31 9.17
C MET A 51 -16.28 14.63 10.06
N LEU A 52 -17.35 13.84 9.97
CA LEU A 52 -18.58 14.05 10.75
C LEU A 52 -18.33 13.89 12.24
N SER A 53 -17.52 12.91 12.65
CA SER A 53 -17.21 12.67 14.06
C SER A 53 -16.36 13.80 14.66
N ILE A 54 -15.43 14.39 13.91
CA ILE A 54 -14.70 15.59 14.33
C ILE A 54 -15.67 16.78 14.50
N ILE A 55 -16.54 17.04 13.49
CA ILE A 55 -17.53 18.11 13.54
C ILE A 55 -18.45 17.97 14.76
N THR A 56 -19.03 16.79 14.95
CA THR A 56 -19.97 16.53 16.04
C THR A 56 -19.31 16.59 17.42
N LEU A 57 -18.06 16.13 17.55
CA LEU A 57 -17.29 16.25 18.76
C LEU A 57 -17.10 17.71 19.16
N TYR A 58 -16.60 18.53 18.24
CA TYR A 58 -16.33 19.95 18.55
C TYR A 58 -17.59 20.80 18.62
N ALA A 59 -18.66 20.44 17.92
CA ALA A 59 -19.97 21.04 18.10
C ALA A 59 -20.57 20.72 19.51
N GLY A 60 -20.34 19.50 19.99
CA GLY A 60 -20.69 19.11 21.36
C GLY A 60 -19.86 19.85 22.42
N ILE A 61 -18.56 20.07 22.18
CA ILE A 61 -17.69 20.85 23.06
C ILE A 61 -18.11 22.32 23.10
N ALA A 62 -18.53 22.88 21.96
CA ALA A 62 -19.03 24.26 21.83
C ALA A 62 -20.48 24.43 22.29
N GLU A 63 -21.14 23.37 22.77
CA GLU A 63 -22.53 23.36 23.24
C GLU A 63 -23.55 23.94 22.25
N ARG A 64 -23.33 23.71 20.92
CA ARG A 64 -24.15 24.26 19.83
C ARG A 64 -25.58 23.72 19.79
N PHE A 65 -25.88 22.58 20.42
CA PHE A 65 -27.14 21.83 20.30
C PHE A 65 -27.90 21.69 21.64
N GLY A 66 -27.64 22.52 22.64
CA GLY A 66 -28.17 22.39 23.98
C GLY A 66 -27.47 21.28 24.79
N GLU A 67 -27.61 21.32 26.11
CA GLU A 67 -26.78 20.52 27.03
C GLU A 67 -26.88 19.01 26.82
N ARG A 68 -28.09 18.47 26.68
CA ARG A 68 -28.33 17.03 26.55
C ARG A 68 -27.74 16.44 25.31
N VAL A 69 -27.92 17.09 24.14
CA VAL A 69 -27.37 16.64 22.84
C VAL A 69 -25.85 16.84 22.80
N SER A 70 -25.37 17.97 23.31
CA SER A 70 -23.94 18.27 23.36
C SER A 70 -23.19 17.26 24.23
N ARG A 71 -23.74 16.82 25.35
CA ARG A 71 -23.20 15.77 26.20
C ARG A 71 -23.13 14.44 25.45
N PHE A 72 -24.22 14.04 24.79
CA PHE A 72 -24.23 12.83 23.96
C PHE A 72 -23.16 12.85 22.87
N LEU A 73 -23.02 13.96 22.16
CA LEU A 73 -22.02 14.11 21.10
C LEU A 73 -20.58 14.03 21.65
N ARG A 74 -20.30 14.70 22.77
CA ARG A 74 -18.99 14.61 23.44
C ARG A 74 -18.61 13.18 23.82
N ASP A 75 -19.58 12.40 24.27
CA ASP A 75 -19.35 11.04 24.77
C ASP A 75 -19.21 10.02 23.62
N LYS A 76 -19.98 10.17 22.54
CA LYS A 76 -20.07 9.17 21.47
C LYS A 76 -19.17 9.46 20.26
N SER A 77 -19.00 10.74 19.90
CA SER A 77 -18.17 11.09 18.72
C SER A 77 -16.72 10.60 18.79
N PRO A 78 -16.02 10.60 19.94
CA PRO A 78 -14.66 10.05 20.00
C PRO A 78 -14.58 8.58 19.64
N PHE A 79 -15.61 7.78 19.99
CA PHE A 79 -15.68 6.37 19.65
C PHE A 79 -15.84 6.17 18.13
N VAL A 80 -16.79 6.89 17.52
CA VAL A 80 -17.02 6.85 16.07
C VAL A 80 -15.77 7.32 15.32
N MET A 81 -15.12 8.38 15.80
CA MET A 81 -13.89 8.91 15.22
C MET A 81 -12.74 7.89 15.28
N GLN A 82 -12.60 7.18 16.41
CA GLN A 82 -11.58 6.15 16.54
C GLN A 82 -11.81 4.99 15.58
N TYR A 83 -13.07 4.53 15.46
CA TYR A 83 -13.45 3.50 14.50
C TYR A 83 -13.13 3.94 13.05
N ALA A 84 -13.51 5.16 12.67
CA ALA A 84 -13.30 5.68 11.34
C ALA A 84 -11.79 5.83 11.01
N PHE A 85 -10.99 6.34 11.95
CA PHE A 85 -9.54 6.42 11.77
C PHE A 85 -8.89 5.03 11.71
N GLY A 86 -9.33 4.10 12.58
CA GLY A 86 -8.84 2.73 12.56
C GLY A 86 -9.07 2.06 11.20
N GLY A 87 -10.30 2.09 10.69
CA GLY A 87 -10.65 1.53 9.39
C GLY A 87 -9.92 2.22 8.22
N LEU A 88 -9.82 3.56 8.24
CA LEU A 88 -9.12 4.30 7.20
C LEU A 88 -7.62 3.95 7.15
N LEU A 89 -6.94 3.96 8.29
CA LEU A 89 -5.51 3.65 8.37
C LEU A 89 -5.22 2.17 8.10
N SER A 90 -6.11 1.26 8.54
CA SER A 90 -6.08 -0.17 8.22
C SER A 90 -6.17 -0.40 6.72
N GLY A 91 -7.17 0.18 6.06
CA GLY A 91 -7.34 0.09 4.61
C GLY A 91 -6.13 0.62 3.85
N MET A 92 -5.53 1.74 4.33
CA MET A 92 -4.30 2.27 3.74
C MET A 92 -3.14 1.29 3.88
N LEU A 93 -2.92 0.71 5.06
CA LEU A 93 -1.86 -0.27 5.28
C LEU A 93 -2.03 -1.48 4.35
N ILE A 94 -3.27 -1.95 4.15
CA ILE A 94 -3.58 -3.07 3.26
C ILE A 94 -3.24 -2.74 1.80
N PHE A 95 -3.76 -1.64 1.26
CA PHE A 95 -3.56 -1.31 -0.16
C PHE A 95 -2.12 -0.91 -0.47
N TYR A 96 -1.48 -0.12 0.37
CA TYR A 96 -0.08 0.24 0.19
C TYR A 96 0.85 -0.98 0.41
N GLY A 97 0.54 -1.85 1.36
CA GLY A 97 1.31 -3.08 1.60
C GLY A 97 1.25 -4.06 0.44
N ARG A 98 0.12 -4.13 -0.27
CA ARG A 98 -0.03 -4.97 -1.48
C ARG A 98 0.62 -4.36 -2.72
N SER A 99 0.86 -3.05 -2.74
CA SER A 99 1.31 -2.32 -3.93
C SER A 99 2.81 -2.32 -4.15
N GLY A 100 3.62 -2.83 -3.24
CA GLY A 100 5.06 -2.77 -3.40
C GLY A 100 5.84 -3.87 -2.68
N SER A 101 7.13 -3.89 -2.93
CA SER A 101 8.07 -4.74 -2.21
C SER A 101 8.21 -4.26 -0.76
N LEU A 102 7.90 -5.13 0.20
CA LEU A 102 8.08 -4.84 1.62
C LEU A 102 9.51 -4.37 1.95
N ALA A 103 10.50 -4.98 1.29
CA ALA A 103 11.91 -4.64 1.48
C ALA A 103 12.25 -3.19 1.09
N ASN A 104 11.55 -2.60 0.12
CA ASN A 104 11.82 -1.24 -0.34
C ASN A 104 10.91 -0.21 0.34
N SER A 105 9.68 -0.60 0.68
CA SER A 105 8.65 0.32 1.20
C SER A 105 8.47 0.27 2.71
N TRP A 106 9.30 -0.51 3.44
CA TRP A 106 9.18 -0.67 4.89
C TRP A 106 9.22 0.66 5.69
N PRO A 107 9.99 1.71 5.29
CA PRO A 107 10.00 2.94 6.06
C PRO A 107 8.65 3.65 6.02
N PHE A 108 7.99 3.63 4.85
CA PHE A 108 6.66 4.20 4.67
C PHE A 108 5.59 3.38 5.42
N LEU A 109 5.63 2.05 5.31
CA LEU A 109 4.71 1.17 6.03
C LEU A 109 4.89 1.28 7.55
N LEU A 110 6.13 1.39 8.03
CA LEU A 110 6.42 1.64 9.44
C LEU A 110 5.86 3.00 9.91
N MET A 111 5.96 4.04 9.09
CA MET A 111 5.35 5.33 9.39
C MET A 111 3.82 5.19 9.58
N ILE A 112 3.13 4.46 8.71
CA ILE A 112 1.68 4.20 8.86
C ILE A 112 1.42 3.42 10.15
N LEU A 113 2.20 2.39 10.46
CA LEU A 113 2.06 1.61 11.71
C LEU A 113 2.27 2.48 12.96
N ILE A 114 3.23 3.41 12.95
CA ILE A 114 3.44 4.36 14.05
C ILE A 114 2.22 5.27 14.22
N VAL A 115 1.62 5.73 13.12
CA VAL A 115 0.39 6.54 13.17
C VAL A 115 -0.78 5.72 13.73
N ILE A 116 -0.92 4.45 13.33
CA ILE A 116 -1.92 3.52 13.86
C ILE A 116 -1.72 3.33 15.38
N TYR A 117 -0.49 3.04 15.81
CA TYR A 117 -0.17 2.86 17.22
C TYR A 117 -0.47 4.13 18.03
N GLY A 118 -0.09 5.31 17.52
CA GLY A 118 -0.45 6.59 18.12
C GLY A 118 -1.96 6.80 18.20
N ASN A 119 -2.69 6.36 17.16
CA ASN A 119 -4.15 6.42 17.16
C ASN A 119 -4.79 5.55 18.25
N GLU A 120 -4.23 4.38 18.56
CA GLU A 120 -4.74 3.49 19.59
C GLU A 120 -4.37 3.93 21.02
N THR A 121 -3.20 4.52 21.23
CA THR A 121 -2.66 4.82 22.56
C THR A 121 -3.11 6.16 23.12
N ILE A 122 -3.47 7.13 22.28
CA ILE A 122 -3.84 8.47 22.72
C ILE A 122 -5.24 8.51 23.32
N LYS A 123 -5.29 8.80 24.63
CA LYS A 123 -6.53 9.03 25.40
C LYS A 123 -6.95 10.51 25.38
N ASN A 124 -8.21 10.81 25.76
CA ASN A 124 -8.75 12.17 25.88
C ASN A 124 -8.72 13.01 24.60
N ARG A 125 -9.17 12.41 23.49
CA ARG A 125 -9.14 13.02 22.14
C ARG A 125 -9.91 14.34 22.03
N GLY A 126 -10.97 14.53 22.81
CA GLY A 126 -11.76 15.76 22.80
C GLY A 126 -10.93 17.03 23.04
N GLN A 127 -9.83 16.92 23.78
CA GLN A 127 -8.95 18.05 24.10
C GLN A 127 -7.79 18.21 23.09
N ARG A 128 -7.69 17.36 22.05
CA ARG A 128 -6.53 17.27 21.17
C ARG A 128 -6.88 17.58 19.71
N LEU A 129 -7.37 18.79 19.47
CA LEU A 129 -7.78 19.24 18.13
C LEU A 129 -6.68 19.04 17.08
N VAL A 130 -5.45 19.47 17.37
CA VAL A 130 -4.30 19.32 16.47
C VAL A 130 -4.13 17.88 16.06
N TYR A 131 -4.12 16.96 17.02
CA TYR A 131 -3.93 15.54 16.79
C TYR A 131 -5.04 14.95 15.88
N ASN A 132 -6.31 15.26 16.17
CA ASN A 132 -7.44 14.76 15.38
C ASN A 132 -7.39 15.25 13.92
N LEU A 133 -7.05 16.54 13.70
CA LEU A 133 -6.91 17.10 12.37
C LEU A 133 -5.69 16.57 11.62
N VAL A 134 -4.59 16.31 12.33
CA VAL A 134 -3.36 15.75 11.77
C VAL A 134 -3.59 14.31 11.30
N ILE A 135 -4.16 13.44 12.14
CA ILE A 135 -4.48 12.05 11.74
C ILE A 135 -5.50 12.02 10.59
N PHE A 136 -6.52 12.87 10.66
CA PHE A 136 -7.47 12.99 9.56
C PHE A 136 -6.77 13.34 8.26
N PHE A 137 -5.84 14.32 8.29
CA PHE A 137 -5.10 14.72 7.08
C PHE A 137 -4.21 13.61 6.54
N VAL A 138 -3.52 12.83 7.40
CA VAL A 138 -2.73 11.66 6.96
C VAL A 138 -3.60 10.65 6.24
N GLY A 139 -4.74 10.28 6.81
CA GLY A 139 -5.67 9.34 6.19
C GLY A 139 -6.29 9.89 4.91
N LEU A 140 -6.71 11.16 4.90
CA LEU A 140 -7.26 11.83 3.72
C LEU A 140 -6.22 11.89 2.59
N PHE A 141 -5.00 12.30 2.89
CA PHE A 141 -3.92 12.37 1.91
C PHE A 141 -3.64 11.00 1.29
N ALA A 142 -3.48 9.97 2.13
CA ALA A 142 -3.24 8.61 1.67
C ALA A 142 -4.41 8.08 0.83
N TYR A 143 -5.66 8.36 1.22
CA TYR A 143 -6.84 8.00 0.43
C TYR A 143 -6.87 8.70 -0.93
N VAL A 144 -6.66 10.01 -0.98
CA VAL A 144 -6.74 10.78 -2.23
C VAL A 144 -5.63 10.38 -3.20
N THR A 145 -4.40 10.14 -2.70
CA THR A 145 -3.27 9.68 -3.53
C THR A 145 -3.44 8.25 -4.03
N LEU A 146 -4.24 7.43 -3.35
CA LEU A 146 -4.62 6.09 -3.80
C LEU A 146 -5.70 6.13 -4.88
N ILE A 147 -6.74 6.95 -4.68
CA ILE A 147 -7.95 6.88 -5.49
C ILE A 147 -7.90 7.73 -6.77
N VAL A 148 -7.22 8.86 -6.76
CA VAL A 148 -7.13 9.76 -7.93
C VAL A 148 -6.49 9.08 -9.15
N PRO A 149 -5.37 8.34 -9.03
CA PRO A 149 -4.81 7.58 -10.15
C PRO A 149 -5.79 6.56 -10.75
N VAL A 150 -6.60 5.92 -9.90
CA VAL A 150 -7.62 4.93 -10.33
C VAL A 150 -8.67 5.59 -11.21
N TYR A 151 -9.21 6.74 -10.80
CA TYR A 151 -10.24 7.46 -11.58
C TYR A 151 -9.68 8.12 -12.84
N LEU A 152 -8.47 8.67 -12.77
CA LEU A 152 -7.82 9.29 -13.92
C LEU A 152 -7.29 8.28 -14.95
N GLY A 153 -7.07 7.00 -14.54
CA GLY A 153 -6.41 6.00 -15.37
C GLY A 153 -4.96 6.36 -15.70
N LYS A 154 -4.32 7.16 -14.85
CA LYS A 154 -2.93 7.63 -15.02
C LYS A 154 -2.22 7.65 -13.67
N MET A 155 -0.92 7.39 -13.71
CA MET A 155 -0.03 7.53 -12.55
C MET A 155 1.18 8.39 -12.90
N GLY A 156 1.96 8.75 -11.90
CA GLY A 156 3.18 9.53 -12.07
C GLY A 156 3.26 10.77 -11.18
N PRO A 157 4.37 11.54 -11.27
CA PRO A 157 4.65 12.67 -10.37
C PRO A 157 3.56 13.72 -10.32
N TRP A 158 3.05 14.13 -11.48
CA TRP A 158 2.01 15.16 -11.57
C TRP A 158 0.68 14.73 -10.99
N VAL A 159 0.33 13.44 -11.16
CA VAL A 159 -0.88 12.87 -10.56
C VAL A 159 -0.74 12.80 -9.05
N PHE A 160 0.42 12.40 -8.53
CA PHE A 160 0.68 12.35 -7.10
C PHE A 160 0.64 13.74 -6.46
N VAL A 161 1.37 14.72 -7.01
CA VAL A 161 1.38 16.10 -6.51
C VAL A 161 -0.02 16.71 -6.59
N GLY A 162 -0.73 16.54 -7.72
CA GLY A 162 -2.10 17.01 -7.90
C GLY A 162 -3.07 16.39 -6.88
N SER A 163 -2.93 15.11 -6.60
CA SER A 163 -3.70 14.40 -5.55
C SER A 163 -3.43 15.00 -4.17
N GLY A 164 -2.16 15.29 -3.87
CA GLY A 164 -1.78 15.93 -2.61
C GLY A 164 -2.34 17.36 -2.48
N LEU A 165 -2.34 18.14 -3.55
CA LEU A 165 -2.97 19.48 -3.57
C LEU A 165 -4.49 19.40 -3.38
N LEU A 166 -5.15 18.39 -3.97
CA LEU A 166 -6.56 18.12 -3.75
C LEU A 166 -6.85 17.79 -2.28
N ALA A 167 -6.02 16.95 -1.66
CA ALA A 167 -6.14 16.63 -0.23
C ALA A 167 -5.96 17.89 0.65
N LEU A 168 -5.00 18.75 0.33
CA LEU A 168 -4.81 20.04 1.00
C LEU A 168 -6.02 20.96 0.84
N PHE A 169 -6.60 21.03 -0.36
CA PHE A 169 -7.80 21.81 -0.62
C PHE A 169 -9.00 21.32 0.20
N ILE A 170 -9.24 20.00 0.22
CA ILE A 170 -10.30 19.39 1.05
C ILE A 170 -10.05 19.71 2.53
N MET A 171 -8.81 19.58 2.99
CA MET A 171 -8.43 19.90 4.36
C MET A 171 -8.62 21.39 4.68
N TYR A 172 -8.30 22.27 3.76
CA TYR A 172 -8.53 23.72 3.92
C TYR A 172 -10.02 24.06 4.12
N VAL A 173 -10.89 23.49 3.27
CA VAL A 173 -12.35 23.67 3.39
C VAL A 173 -12.84 23.10 4.72
N PHE A 174 -12.39 21.90 5.08
CA PHE A 174 -12.76 21.24 6.33
C PHE A 174 -12.29 22.03 7.56
N PHE A 175 -11.06 22.53 7.53
CA PHE A 175 -10.51 23.39 8.58
C PHE A 175 -11.34 24.68 8.76
N GLY A 176 -11.79 25.28 7.65
CA GLY A 176 -12.71 26.41 7.67
C GLY A 176 -14.06 26.10 8.35
N LEU A 177 -14.63 24.91 8.10
CA LEU A 177 -15.85 24.46 8.77
C LEU A 177 -15.63 24.29 10.28
N VAL A 178 -14.55 23.63 10.69
CA VAL A 178 -14.24 23.44 12.12
C VAL A 178 -13.98 24.79 12.80
N THR A 179 -13.35 25.74 12.11
CA THR A 179 -13.13 27.10 12.64
C THR A 179 -14.43 27.84 12.91
N ARG A 180 -15.45 27.66 12.08
CA ARG A 180 -16.79 28.27 12.31
C ARG A 180 -17.50 27.67 13.54
N ILE A 181 -17.22 26.43 13.88
CA ILE A 181 -17.83 25.72 15.02
C ILE A 181 -17.13 26.13 16.32
N VAL A 182 -15.79 26.11 16.36
CA VAL A 182 -14.97 26.36 17.55
C VAL A 182 -13.85 27.36 17.29
N PRO A 183 -14.18 28.65 16.99
CA PRO A 183 -13.19 29.64 16.56
C PRO A 183 -12.05 29.82 17.57
N ASN A 184 -12.37 29.92 18.86
CA ASN A 184 -11.37 30.14 19.91
C ASN A 184 -10.36 28.97 20.03
N TYR A 185 -10.82 27.73 19.90
CA TYR A 185 -9.96 26.55 19.94
C TYR A 185 -9.01 26.49 18.73
N VAL A 186 -9.53 26.81 17.56
CA VAL A 186 -8.77 26.75 16.30
C VAL A 186 -7.77 27.89 16.22
N LEU A 187 -8.17 29.12 16.53
CA LEU A 187 -7.28 30.28 16.41
C LEU A 187 -6.02 30.18 17.27
N LEU A 188 -6.15 29.66 18.48
CA LEU A 188 -5.02 29.43 19.37
C LEU A 188 -3.98 28.43 18.81
N GLN A 189 -4.43 27.46 18.02
CA GLN A 189 -3.60 26.35 17.52
C GLN A 189 -3.37 26.40 15.99
N LYS A 190 -3.89 27.43 15.31
CA LYS A 190 -3.85 27.55 13.85
C LYS A 190 -2.45 27.41 13.26
N ARG A 191 -1.47 28.11 13.83
CA ARG A 191 -0.07 28.08 13.35
C ARG A 191 0.51 26.66 13.45
N THR A 192 0.28 25.97 14.56
CA THR A 192 0.75 24.60 14.79
C THR A 192 0.08 23.63 13.79
N ILE A 193 -1.24 23.75 13.60
CA ILE A 193 -1.98 22.88 12.67
C ILE A 193 -1.47 23.05 11.25
N VAL A 194 -1.36 24.29 10.77
CA VAL A 194 -0.89 24.60 9.40
C VAL A 194 0.55 24.12 9.21
N PHE A 195 1.41 24.35 10.19
CA PHE A 195 2.82 23.90 10.14
C PHE A 195 2.93 22.36 10.04
N ILE A 196 2.20 21.63 10.90
CA ILE A 196 2.26 20.16 10.90
C ILE A 196 1.65 19.58 9.62
N ILE A 197 0.53 20.12 9.12
CA ILE A 197 -0.07 19.70 7.85
C ILE A 197 0.89 19.95 6.69
N GLY A 198 1.55 21.10 6.66
CA GLY A 198 2.57 21.42 5.66
C GLY A 198 3.76 20.46 5.74
N LEU A 199 4.23 20.15 6.94
CA LEU A 199 5.32 19.21 7.16
C LEU A 199 4.95 17.79 6.67
N ILE A 200 3.74 17.32 6.98
CA ILE A 200 3.24 16.02 6.50
C ILE A 200 3.19 15.99 4.98
N TYR A 201 2.64 17.04 4.35
CA TYR A 201 2.59 17.15 2.89
C TYR A 201 4.00 17.06 2.28
N LEU A 202 4.96 17.79 2.82
CA LEU A 202 6.36 17.74 2.36
C LEU A 202 6.98 16.36 2.59
N THR A 203 6.71 15.72 3.73
CA THR A 203 7.20 14.37 4.03
C THR A 203 6.67 13.35 3.03
N PHE A 204 5.38 13.35 2.73
CA PHE A 204 4.82 12.46 1.71
C PHE A 204 5.43 12.69 0.33
N ASN A 205 5.64 13.95 -0.06
CA ASN A 205 6.32 14.24 -1.33
C ASN A 205 7.78 13.73 -1.31
N LEU A 206 8.52 13.95 -0.23
CA LEU A 206 9.88 13.44 -0.10
C LEU A 206 9.92 11.91 -0.24
N LEU A 207 9.05 11.20 0.49
CA LEU A 207 8.95 9.73 0.43
C LEU A 207 8.55 9.24 -0.97
N TYR A 208 7.70 9.98 -1.68
CA TYR A 208 7.32 9.64 -3.05
C TYR A 208 8.50 9.83 -4.02
N PHE A 209 9.19 10.97 -3.95
CA PHE A 209 10.31 11.25 -4.86
C PHE A 209 11.56 10.42 -4.57
N THR A 210 11.70 9.90 -3.36
CA THR A 210 12.75 8.92 -2.98
C THR A 210 12.35 7.46 -3.26
N ASN A 211 11.20 7.20 -3.90
CA ASN A 211 10.67 5.86 -4.21
C ASN A 211 10.42 4.97 -2.97
N LEU A 212 10.22 5.57 -1.80
CA LEU A 212 9.86 4.85 -0.57
C LEU A 212 8.35 4.58 -0.46
N ILE A 213 7.51 5.39 -1.12
CA ILE A 213 6.08 5.08 -1.26
C ILE A 213 5.92 4.01 -2.34
N PRO A 214 5.18 2.92 -2.07
CA PRO A 214 4.86 1.91 -3.07
C PRO A 214 4.23 2.50 -4.32
N PRO A 215 4.40 1.87 -5.51
CA PRO A 215 3.85 2.34 -6.77
C PRO A 215 2.34 2.09 -6.90
N ILE A 216 1.57 2.64 -5.97
CA ILE A 216 0.11 2.56 -6.03
C ILE A 216 -0.44 3.19 -7.32
N PRO A 217 -1.47 2.62 -7.92
CA PRO A 217 -2.28 1.47 -7.48
C PRO A 217 -1.85 0.11 -8.06
N LEU A 218 -0.61 -0.04 -8.50
CA LEU A 218 -0.07 -1.31 -9.01
C LEU A 218 0.20 -2.30 -7.87
N SER A 219 0.02 -3.60 -8.13
CA SER A 219 0.46 -4.64 -7.20
C SER A 219 0.95 -5.89 -7.92
N LEU A 220 2.00 -6.52 -7.38
CA LEU A 220 2.51 -7.77 -7.90
C LEU A 220 1.59 -8.92 -7.49
N LYS A 221 1.17 -9.71 -8.47
CA LYS A 221 0.46 -10.98 -8.24
C LYS A 221 1.42 -12.15 -8.26
N GLU A 222 2.36 -12.10 -9.18
CA GLU A 222 3.35 -13.15 -9.34
C GLU A 222 4.60 -12.61 -10.05
N VAL A 223 5.75 -13.16 -9.70
CA VAL A 223 7.01 -13.05 -10.45
C VAL A 223 7.77 -14.36 -10.35
N GLY A 224 8.44 -14.77 -11.40
CA GLY A 224 9.24 -15.99 -11.42
C GLY A 224 10.20 -16.03 -12.60
N ILE A 225 11.16 -16.96 -12.52
CA ILE A 225 12.21 -17.19 -13.52
C ILE A 225 11.93 -18.51 -14.23
N TYR A 226 11.95 -18.49 -15.56
CA TYR A 226 11.49 -19.61 -16.37
C TYR A 226 12.49 -19.93 -17.47
N HIS A 227 12.54 -21.21 -17.86
CA HIS A 227 13.35 -21.71 -18.99
C HIS A 227 12.68 -21.38 -20.33
N ASN A 228 11.35 -21.40 -20.34
CA ASN A 228 10.58 -21.05 -21.54
C ASN A 228 9.25 -20.38 -21.16
N VAL A 229 8.83 -19.43 -21.99
CA VAL A 229 7.54 -18.76 -21.90
C VAL A 229 6.93 -18.68 -23.29
N LEU A 230 5.85 -19.41 -23.51
CA LEU A 230 5.08 -19.38 -24.76
C LEU A 230 3.75 -18.67 -24.52
N LYS A 231 3.48 -17.67 -25.35
CA LYS A 231 2.19 -16.96 -25.35
C LYS A 231 1.29 -17.52 -26.44
N TYR A 232 0.09 -17.93 -26.07
CA TYR A 232 -0.93 -18.42 -26.97
C TYR A 232 -1.86 -17.29 -27.45
N GLU A 233 -2.58 -17.54 -28.55
CA GLU A 233 -3.53 -16.58 -29.15
C GLU A 233 -4.71 -16.26 -28.22
N ASP A 234 -5.10 -17.19 -27.36
CA ASP A 234 -6.15 -17.02 -26.34
C ASP A 234 -5.70 -16.13 -25.17
N GLY A 235 -4.45 -15.66 -25.18
CA GLY A 235 -3.87 -14.82 -24.14
C GLY A 235 -3.35 -15.59 -22.93
N SER A 236 -3.40 -16.94 -22.95
CA SER A 236 -2.75 -17.78 -21.94
C SER A 236 -1.24 -17.88 -22.18
N TYR A 237 -0.52 -18.27 -21.13
CA TYR A 237 0.92 -18.47 -21.17
C TYR A 237 1.26 -19.87 -20.70
N GLU A 238 2.14 -20.54 -21.40
CA GLU A 238 2.76 -21.78 -20.98
C GLU A 238 4.15 -21.48 -20.43
N LEU A 239 4.37 -21.85 -19.19
CA LEU A 239 5.58 -21.56 -18.42
C LEU A 239 6.29 -22.87 -18.12
N THR A 240 7.58 -22.98 -18.51
CA THR A 240 8.44 -24.13 -18.22
C THR A 240 9.48 -23.72 -17.19
N TYR A 241 9.53 -24.41 -16.07
CA TYR A 241 10.41 -24.10 -14.95
C TYR A 241 10.89 -25.37 -14.21
N GLU A 242 11.96 -25.23 -13.42
CA GLU A 242 12.38 -26.24 -12.48
C GLU A 242 11.53 -26.13 -11.21
N ASN A 243 11.08 -27.28 -10.73
CA ASN A 243 10.17 -27.32 -9.58
C ASN A 243 10.88 -26.81 -8.32
N PRO A 244 10.35 -25.80 -7.62
CA PRO A 244 10.97 -25.31 -6.39
C PRO A 244 10.99 -26.39 -5.33
N LYS A 245 11.99 -26.33 -4.44
CA LYS A 245 12.10 -27.22 -3.30
C LYS A 245 10.89 -27.08 -2.39
N TRP A 246 10.48 -28.15 -1.71
CA TRP A 246 9.24 -28.16 -0.91
C TRP A 246 9.19 -27.08 0.18
N TRP A 247 10.33 -26.57 0.66
CA TRP A 247 10.38 -25.46 1.63
C TRP A 247 10.32 -24.07 0.98
N GLU A 248 10.41 -23.99 -0.34
CA GLU A 248 10.29 -22.77 -1.15
C GLU A 248 8.87 -22.61 -1.73
N TRP A 249 7.86 -23.16 -1.02
CA TRP A 249 6.45 -23.14 -1.43
C TRP A 249 5.88 -21.75 -1.77
N TYR A 250 6.55 -20.69 -1.34
CA TYR A 250 6.19 -19.29 -1.62
C TYR A 250 6.75 -18.77 -2.95
N ARG A 251 7.61 -19.54 -3.61
CA ARG A 251 8.23 -19.18 -4.90
C ARG A 251 7.45 -19.78 -6.07
N ALA A 252 7.46 -19.04 -7.20
CA ALA A 252 6.83 -19.50 -8.43
C ALA A 252 7.74 -20.43 -9.25
N SER A 253 9.06 -20.38 -9.02
CA SER A 253 10.10 -21.18 -9.69
C SER A 253 11.24 -21.51 -8.72
N ASP A 254 12.13 -22.46 -9.06
CA ASP A 254 13.30 -22.77 -8.24
C ASP A 254 14.18 -21.54 -8.04
N SER A 255 14.89 -21.53 -6.91
CA SER A 255 15.92 -20.52 -6.60
C SER A 255 17.20 -20.67 -7.41
N VAL A 256 17.40 -21.83 -8.04
CA VAL A 256 18.54 -22.13 -8.89
C VAL A 256 18.06 -22.35 -10.33
N PHE A 257 18.65 -21.63 -11.27
CA PHE A 257 18.42 -21.80 -12.70
C PHE A 257 19.59 -22.56 -13.32
N HIS A 258 19.37 -23.83 -13.71
CA HIS A 258 20.38 -24.62 -14.37
C HIS A 258 20.32 -24.41 -15.89
N TYR A 259 21.41 -23.93 -16.48
CA TYR A 259 21.45 -23.63 -17.91
C TYR A 259 22.23 -24.64 -18.72
N SER A 260 21.85 -24.77 -20.00
CA SER A 260 22.62 -25.46 -21.06
C SER A 260 23.01 -24.46 -22.12
N ALA A 261 23.96 -24.87 -23.00
CA ALA A 261 24.40 -24.00 -24.08
C ALA A 261 23.23 -23.54 -24.97
N GLY A 262 23.12 -22.22 -25.18
CA GLY A 262 22.02 -21.61 -25.96
C GLY A 262 20.72 -21.37 -25.16
N SER A 263 20.69 -21.61 -23.87
CA SER A 263 19.53 -21.29 -23.01
C SER A 263 19.26 -19.78 -22.95
N ASN A 264 17.98 -19.44 -22.80
CA ASN A 264 17.54 -18.09 -22.44
C ASN A 264 16.97 -18.12 -21.03
N ILE A 265 17.05 -17.02 -20.33
CA ILE A 265 16.39 -16.83 -19.03
C ILE A 265 15.19 -15.90 -19.24
N PHE A 266 14.02 -16.34 -18.80
CA PHE A 266 12.79 -15.55 -18.88
C PHE A 266 12.38 -15.09 -17.50
N CYS A 267 12.10 -13.80 -17.35
CA CYS A 267 11.40 -13.26 -16.18
C CYS A 267 9.95 -13.02 -16.59
N PHE A 268 9.03 -13.70 -15.96
CA PHE A 268 7.60 -13.54 -16.15
C PHE A 268 7.03 -12.90 -14.91
N ALA A 269 6.16 -11.90 -15.10
CA ALA A 269 5.44 -11.27 -14.02
C ALA A 269 3.97 -11.06 -14.36
N SER A 270 3.13 -11.15 -13.34
CA SER A 270 1.74 -10.73 -13.38
C SER A 270 1.54 -9.53 -12.47
N VAL A 271 1.18 -8.38 -13.04
CA VAL A 271 1.01 -7.11 -12.34
C VAL A 271 -0.45 -6.67 -12.42
N PHE A 272 -1.09 -6.55 -11.27
CA PHE A 272 -2.42 -5.96 -11.20
C PHE A 272 -2.33 -4.45 -11.45
N ALA A 273 -3.24 -3.96 -12.28
CA ALA A 273 -3.49 -2.54 -12.51
C ALA A 273 -5.01 -2.30 -12.57
N PRO A 274 -5.52 -1.19 -12.04
CA PRO A 274 -6.92 -0.79 -12.14
C PRO A 274 -7.42 -0.74 -13.59
N SER A 275 -8.72 -0.95 -13.79
CA SER A 275 -9.33 -1.19 -15.10
C SER A 275 -9.05 -0.14 -16.18
N ARG A 276 -8.80 1.11 -15.78
CA ARG A 276 -8.55 2.23 -16.71
C ARG A 276 -7.08 2.59 -16.85
N LEU A 277 -6.20 1.97 -16.04
CA LEU A 277 -4.79 2.33 -16.01
C LEU A 277 -4.04 1.66 -17.17
N ILE A 278 -3.37 2.50 -17.97
CA ILE A 278 -2.40 2.06 -18.98
C ILE A 278 -1.06 2.62 -18.56
N THR A 279 -0.07 1.76 -18.42
CA THR A 279 1.29 2.15 -18.01
C THR A 279 2.32 1.15 -18.53
N GLU A 280 3.59 1.50 -18.41
CA GLU A 280 4.70 0.58 -18.69
C GLU A 280 5.24 -0.03 -17.41
N VAL A 281 5.61 -1.29 -17.48
CA VAL A 281 6.33 -2.03 -16.47
C VAL A 281 7.69 -2.41 -17.01
N TYR A 282 8.70 -2.31 -16.19
CA TYR A 282 10.09 -2.58 -16.52
C TYR A 282 10.56 -3.80 -15.75
N HIS A 283 11.25 -4.70 -16.42
CA HIS A 283 12.07 -5.73 -15.81
C HIS A 283 13.52 -5.29 -15.87
N ARG A 284 14.08 -4.94 -14.71
CA ARG A 284 15.49 -4.63 -14.56
C ARG A 284 16.22 -5.90 -14.15
N TRP A 285 17.11 -6.34 -15.02
CA TRP A 285 17.98 -7.48 -14.83
C TRP A 285 19.29 -7.02 -14.24
N GLU A 286 19.68 -7.63 -13.13
CA GLU A 286 20.90 -7.29 -12.43
C GLU A 286 21.62 -8.57 -12.01
N TYR A 287 22.96 -8.53 -12.05
CA TYR A 287 23.81 -9.57 -11.53
C TYR A 287 24.67 -9.05 -10.37
N TYR A 288 25.02 -9.92 -9.45
CA TYR A 288 25.91 -9.57 -8.36
C TYR A 288 27.36 -9.68 -8.80
N ASP A 289 28.12 -8.62 -8.66
CA ASP A 289 29.55 -8.60 -8.91
C ASP A 289 30.30 -8.88 -7.62
N GLU A 290 30.80 -10.11 -7.46
CA GLU A 290 31.52 -10.54 -6.26
C GLU A 290 32.80 -9.75 -5.98
N LYS A 291 33.43 -9.18 -7.04
CA LYS A 291 34.67 -8.41 -6.90
C LYS A 291 34.42 -7.04 -6.32
N GLU A 292 33.32 -6.41 -6.70
CA GLU A 292 32.95 -5.08 -6.25
C GLU A 292 31.94 -5.12 -5.10
N GLY A 293 31.33 -6.29 -4.84
CA GLY A 293 30.36 -6.48 -3.75
C GLY A 293 29.02 -5.77 -3.99
N GLU A 294 28.66 -5.51 -5.25
CA GLU A 294 27.46 -4.76 -5.60
C GLU A 294 26.67 -5.38 -6.76
N TRP A 295 25.39 -5.01 -6.84
CA TRP A 295 24.50 -5.38 -7.93
C TRP A 295 24.71 -4.46 -9.12
N LYS A 296 25.01 -5.04 -10.30
CA LYS A 296 25.18 -4.31 -11.55
C LYS A 296 24.02 -4.56 -12.49
N GLU A 297 23.50 -3.51 -13.07
CA GLU A 297 22.46 -3.59 -14.10
C GLU A 297 23.05 -4.24 -15.37
N HIS A 298 22.34 -5.27 -15.85
CA HIS A 298 22.66 -5.95 -17.10
C HIS A 298 21.78 -5.41 -18.22
N ASP A 299 20.47 -5.34 -17.96
CA ASP A 299 19.49 -4.87 -18.95
C ASP A 299 18.24 -4.34 -18.24
N ARG A 300 17.50 -3.45 -18.94
CA ARG A 300 16.25 -2.87 -18.46
C ARG A 300 15.23 -2.84 -19.59
N LEU A 301 14.34 -3.83 -19.60
CA LEU A 301 13.38 -4.10 -20.66
C LEU A 301 11.96 -3.75 -20.22
N SER A 302 11.18 -3.06 -21.06
CA SER A 302 9.82 -2.66 -20.74
C SER A 302 8.78 -3.39 -21.58
N TYR A 303 7.56 -3.43 -21.05
CA TYR A 303 6.36 -3.80 -21.77
C TYR A 303 5.15 -3.00 -21.26
N ALA A 304 4.23 -2.67 -22.16
CA ALA A 304 3.02 -1.95 -21.81
C ALA A 304 2.02 -2.90 -21.14
N ILE A 305 1.37 -2.43 -20.08
CA ILE A 305 0.27 -3.12 -19.41
C ILE A 305 -1.02 -2.31 -19.50
N SER A 306 -2.14 -3.03 -19.61
CA SER A 306 -3.49 -2.48 -19.55
C SER A 306 -4.24 -3.13 -18.39
N GLY A 307 -4.83 -2.32 -17.52
CA GLY A 307 -5.53 -2.79 -16.34
C GLY A 307 -6.82 -3.54 -16.62
N GLY A 308 -7.50 -3.98 -15.55
CA GLY A 308 -8.83 -4.60 -15.59
C GLY A 308 -8.85 -6.12 -15.53
N ARG A 309 -7.70 -6.78 -15.36
CA ARG A 309 -7.62 -8.24 -15.16
C ARG A 309 -7.44 -8.57 -13.69
N ASP A 310 -8.27 -9.46 -13.15
CA ASP A 310 -8.24 -9.85 -11.73
C ASP A 310 -6.92 -10.52 -11.34
N ASP A 311 -6.40 -11.40 -12.21
CA ASP A 311 -5.13 -12.09 -12.04
C ASP A 311 -3.91 -11.22 -12.43
N GLY A 312 -4.12 -9.96 -12.79
CA GLY A 312 -3.11 -9.06 -13.29
C GLY A 312 -2.83 -9.19 -14.79
N TYR A 313 -2.12 -8.20 -15.30
CA TYR A 313 -1.59 -8.24 -16.67
C TYR A 313 -0.29 -9.04 -16.68
N ARG A 314 -0.22 -10.03 -17.55
CA ARG A 314 0.91 -10.94 -17.68
C ARG A 314 1.87 -10.44 -18.74
N GLY A 315 3.14 -10.40 -18.41
CA GLY A 315 4.19 -10.02 -19.33
C GLY A 315 5.51 -10.70 -18.99
N TYR A 316 6.42 -10.76 -19.96
CA TYR A 316 7.73 -11.34 -19.75
C TYR A 316 8.80 -10.61 -20.55
N THR A 317 10.02 -10.71 -20.08
CA THR A 317 11.24 -10.33 -20.81
C THR A 317 12.21 -11.49 -20.79
N LYS A 318 13.19 -11.51 -21.70
CA LYS A 318 14.21 -12.54 -21.77
C LYS A 318 15.59 -11.94 -21.94
N ILE A 319 16.58 -12.64 -21.39
CA ILE A 319 18.00 -12.38 -21.63
C ILE A 319 18.66 -13.66 -22.17
N SER A 320 19.63 -13.51 -23.07
CA SER A 320 20.37 -14.63 -23.69
C SER A 320 21.85 -14.57 -23.40
N ASN A 321 22.37 -13.43 -22.96
CA ASN A 321 23.76 -13.25 -22.58
C ASN A 321 23.87 -13.07 -21.07
N PHE A 322 24.20 -14.14 -20.37
CA PHE A 322 24.30 -14.16 -18.91
C PHE A 322 25.54 -14.96 -18.47
N ARG A 323 25.94 -14.77 -17.22
CA ARG A 323 27.03 -15.49 -16.57
C ARG A 323 26.54 -16.26 -15.35
N GLU A 324 27.32 -17.22 -14.88
CA GLU A 324 27.07 -17.89 -13.61
C GLU A 324 27.13 -16.91 -12.42
N GLY A 325 26.43 -17.21 -11.34
CA GLY A 325 26.38 -16.44 -10.12
C GLY A 325 24.98 -15.92 -9.77
N GLU A 326 24.93 -15.01 -8.84
CA GLU A 326 23.67 -14.44 -8.34
C GLU A 326 23.09 -13.41 -9.31
N TRP A 327 21.80 -13.57 -9.56
CA TRP A 327 20.99 -12.69 -10.42
C TRP A 327 19.71 -12.28 -9.76
N ARG A 328 19.13 -11.18 -10.21
CA ARG A 328 17.79 -10.79 -9.85
C ARG A 328 17.06 -10.11 -11.00
N CYS A 329 15.76 -10.39 -11.09
CA CYS A 329 14.83 -9.65 -11.94
C CYS A 329 13.97 -8.77 -11.03
N THR A 330 14.08 -7.47 -11.20
CA THR A 330 13.28 -6.48 -10.45
C THR A 330 12.17 -5.95 -11.36
N VAL A 331 10.92 -6.15 -10.94
CA VAL A 331 9.73 -5.59 -11.61
C VAL A 331 9.50 -4.21 -11.03
N GLU A 332 9.55 -3.18 -11.89
CA GLU A 332 9.48 -1.79 -11.44
C GLU A 332 8.70 -0.89 -12.41
N THR A 333 8.38 0.31 -11.96
CA THR A 333 7.81 1.37 -12.81
C THR A 333 8.91 2.07 -13.59
N GLU A 334 8.52 2.91 -14.56
CA GLU A 334 9.45 3.77 -15.32
C GLU A 334 10.41 4.55 -14.39
N ARG A 335 9.92 5.02 -13.25
CA ARG A 335 10.68 5.78 -12.24
C ARG A 335 11.56 4.92 -11.32
N GLY A 336 11.57 3.59 -11.48
CA GLY A 336 12.33 2.68 -10.63
C GLY A 336 11.65 2.37 -9.27
N GLN A 337 10.35 2.65 -9.12
CA GLN A 337 9.61 2.20 -7.94
C GLN A 337 9.39 0.68 -8.05
N VAL A 338 9.90 -0.06 -7.08
CA VAL A 338 9.88 -1.53 -7.10
C VAL A 338 8.50 -2.06 -6.76
N ILE A 339 7.90 -2.81 -7.70
CA ILE A 339 6.65 -3.55 -7.51
C ILE A 339 6.95 -4.89 -6.86
N GLY A 340 8.02 -5.57 -7.34
CA GLY A 340 8.48 -6.82 -6.79
C GLY A 340 9.83 -7.25 -7.35
N ARG A 341 10.37 -8.36 -6.83
CA ARG A 341 11.71 -8.85 -7.21
C ARG A 341 11.79 -10.35 -7.04
N GLU A 342 12.45 -11.00 -7.97
CA GLU A 342 12.86 -12.41 -7.88
C GLU A 342 14.38 -12.51 -7.97
N GLN A 343 14.98 -13.15 -6.95
CA GLN A 343 16.43 -13.41 -6.90
C GLN A 343 16.68 -14.89 -7.10
N PHE A 344 17.68 -15.24 -7.88
CA PHE A 344 18.00 -16.60 -8.24
C PHE A 344 19.50 -16.74 -8.54
N THR A 345 19.98 -17.98 -8.52
CA THR A 345 21.37 -18.30 -8.88
C THR A 345 21.41 -18.97 -10.25
N VAL A 346 22.26 -18.51 -11.13
CA VAL A 346 22.54 -19.17 -12.42
C VAL A 346 23.73 -20.12 -12.24
N ALA A 347 23.50 -21.39 -12.50
CA ALA A 347 24.52 -22.44 -12.36
C ALA A 347 24.58 -23.34 -13.59
N SER A 348 25.79 -23.79 -13.98
CA SER A 348 25.95 -24.89 -14.92
C SER A 348 25.64 -26.20 -14.21
N GLY A 349 24.91 -27.11 -14.86
CA GLY A 349 24.62 -28.41 -14.25
C GLY A 349 23.53 -29.18 -14.96
N VAL A 350 23.26 -30.37 -14.42
CA VAL A 350 22.15 -31.18 -14.89
C VAL A 350 20.85 -30.50 -14.48
N GLN A 351 20.05 -30.13 -15.47
CA GLN A 351 18.71 -29.59 -15.25
C GLN A 351 17.87 -30.59 -14.48
N GLY A 352 17.15 -30.10 -13.48
CA GLY A 352 16.15 -30.87 -12.74
C GLY A 352 14.98 -31.28 -13.63
N SER A 353 13.96 -31.88 -13.04
CA SER A 353 12.73 -32.19 -13.76
C SER A 353 11.97 -30.91 -14.07
N PHE A 354 11.74 -30.66 -15.35
CA PHE A 354 10.91 -29.52 -15.79
C PHE A 354 9.42 -29.79 -15.51
N VAL A 355 8.78 -28.77 -15.04
CA VAL A 355 7.32 -28.69 -14.93
C VAL A 355 6.82 -27.65 -15.93
N THR A 356 5.74 -27.98 -16.63
CA THR A 356 5.08 -27.05 -17.53
C THR A 356 3.70 -26.72 -16.96
N GLN A 357 3.42 -25.43 -16.80
CA GLN A 357 2.16 -24.95 -16.27
C GLN A 357 1.54 -23.94 -17.25
N ARG A 358 0.24 -24.11 -17.52
CA ARG A 358 -0.54 -23.13 -18.30
C ARG A 358 -1.27 -22.17 -17.38
N LYS A 359 -1.14 -20.88 -17.63
CA LYS A 359 -1.77 -19.79 -16.87
C LYS A 359 -2.57 -18.87 -17.75
#